data_5dce5d4fa624fc650bf99208566d43e8
#
_entry.id   5dce5d4fa624fc650bf99208566d43e8
#
_cell.length_a   1.000
_cell.length_b   1.000
_cell.length_c   1.000
_cell.angle_alpha   90.00
_cell.angle_beta   90.00
_cell.angle_gamma   90.00
#
_symmetry.space_group_name_H-M   'P 1'
#
loop_
_entity.id
_entity.type
_entity.pdbx_description
1 polymer ?
#
loop_
_entity_poly.entity_id
_entity_poly.type
_entity_poly.pdbx_seq_one_letter_code
_entity_poly.pdbx_strand_id
1 'polypeptide(L)'
;MKWTVLVDNRTNNPSLETEHGLSILLETEKHSILLDTGASDAFIRNAERLGKDLSTVDYVFVSHGHSDHAGGLKHFMQINKKAKVIVSPDAISGRFFSKRGNLHSITTEWPEIGDDRLILIDQTREIAKGLHLIAHIPQIHPMPKGNLNLYVQDAHGEYIHDDFRHEQALYIEGLLFTGCAHSGLENILDACPWPVHTVVGGFHLLDGQETEEEINALGQRLKALYPHTQFYTSHCTGDAVFVFLQGVMGNKIHPFSCGTTIYNMTDNIRLVPIIPDDKEQFILDNQRAFKYGVQEGMRDDRMEEGEEVISRKTIERSMNGEQAETYRIVCDGKVVGGLILQIDQQHAKGELEILFVNPEVHSKGIGQAAWKAVEAMHPEIRVWETITPYFEKRNIHFYVNRLGFHIVEFWNKHHHGPAVPEDIEEDWSEDDEMFFFRKVIKDSAQF
;
A
#
# COMPACT_ATOMS: atom_id res chain seq x y z
N MET A 1 0.64 -7.13 -6.67
CA MET A 1 1.28 -5.92 -7.24
C MET A 1 2.59 -5.63 -6.54
N LYS A 2 3.63 -5.25 -7.28
CA LYS A 2 4.96 -4.91 -6.77
C LYS A 2 5.44 -3.65 -7.45
N TRP A 3 6.08 -2.75 -6.73
CA TRP A 3 6.76 -1.61 -7.34
C TRP A 3 8.18 -1.44 -6.80
N THR A 4 9.09 -1.00 -7.67
CA THR A 4 10.51 -0.84 -7.39
C THR A 4 10.96 0.54 -7.84
N VAL A 5 11.57 1.31 -6.94
CA VAL A 5 12.14 2.63 -7.26
C VAL A 5 13.46 2.44 -8.01
N LEU A 6 13.50 2.86 -9.25
CA LEU A 6 14.69 2.79 -10.08
C LEU A 6 15.56 4.04 -9.95
N VAL A 7 14.93 5.22 -9.83
CA VAL A 7 15.62 6.51 -9.61
C VAL A 7 14.87 7.34 -8.59
N ASP A 8 15.59 7.96 -7.72
CA ASP A 8 15.21 8.99 -6.75
C ASP A 8 16.47 9.82 -6.41
N ASN A 9 16.27 10.92 -5.70
CA ASN A 9 17.37 11.81 -5.26
C ASN A 9 18.32 11.11 -4.27
N ARG A 10 17.94 9.99 -3.70
CA ARG A 10 18.63 9.29 -2.61
C ARG A 10 18.71 7.79 -2.83
N THR A 11 19.70 7.18 -2.19
CA THR A 11 19.82 5.72 -2.10
C THR A 11 20.50 5.29 -0.79
N ASN A 12 20.08 4.15 -0.27
CA ASN A 12 20.77 3.45 0.81
C ASN A 12 21.66 2.31 0.28
N ASN A 13 21.68 2.11 -1.05
CA ASN A 13 22.50 1.10 -1.72
C ASN A 13 23.58 1.78 -2.56
N PRO A 14 24.87 1.71 -2.15
CA PRO A 14 25.96 2.42 -2.84
C PRO A 14 26.22 1.91 -4.27
N SER A 15 25.65 0.78 -4.67
CA SER A 15 25.75 0.29 -6.05
C SER A 15 24.76 0.97 -7.01
N LEU A 16 23.79 1.74 -6.49
CA LEU A 16 22.79 2.41 -7.29
C LEU A 16 23.14 3.88 -7.48
N GLU A 17 22.77 4.40 -8.65
CA GLU A 17 22.94 5.80 -9.00
C GLU A 17 21.73 6.61 -8.55
N THR A 18 21.97 7.86 -8.16
CA THR A 18 20.94 8.85 -7.81
C THR A 18 21.01 10.03 -8.75
N GLU A 19 19.87 10.63 -9.01
CA GLU A 19 19.78 11.92 -9.69
C GLU A 19 18.56 12.69 -9.17
N HIS A 20 18.49 13.99 -9.46
CA HIS A 20 17.24 14.71 -9.28
C HIS A 20 16.25 14.22 -10.33
N GLY A 21 15.33 13.35 -9.92
CA GLY A 21 14.38 12.72 -10.82
C GLY A 21 13.66 11.54 -10.16
N LEU A 22 12.61 11.07 -10.79
CA LEU A 22 11.81 9.94 -10.32
C LEU A 22 11.60 8.91 -11.43
N SER A 23 11.81 7.63 -11.12
CA SER A 23 11.40 6.51 -11.97
C SER A 23 11.08 5.29 -11.12
N ILE A 24 9.92 4.69 -11.35
CA ILE A 24 9.42 3.53 -10.60
C ILE A 24 8.93 2.48 -11.58
N LEU A 25 9.40 1.24 -11.43
CA LEU A 25 8.85 0.08 -12.13
C LEU A 25 7.72 -0.52 -11.32
N LEU A 26 6.52 -0.54 -11.88
CA LEU A 26 5.32 -1.17 -11.33
C LEU A 26 5.03 -2.48 -12.08
N GLU A 27 4.95 -3.58 -11.36
CA GLU A 27 4.70 -4.92 -11.87
C GLU A 27 3.40 -5.46 -11.24
N THR A 28 2.41 -5.75 -12.07
CA THR A 28 1.16 -6.43 -11.68
C THR A 28 1.09 -7.80 -12.34
N GLU A 29 0.03 -8.56 -12.09
CA GLU A 29 -0.18 -9.84 -12.81
C GLU A 29 -0.43 -9.65 -14.31
N LYS A 30 -0.90 -8.47 -14.73
CA LYS A 30 -1.34 -8.19 -16.09
C LYS A 30 -0.45 -7.25 -16.85
N HIS A 31 0.19 -6.32 -16.15
CA HIS A 31 0.91 -5.20 -16.75
C HIS A 31 2.23 -4.93 -16.05
N SER A 32 3.24 -4.61 -16.84
CA SER A 32 4.49 -4.01 -16.38
C SER A 32 4.53 -2.56 -16.86
N ILE A 33 4.63 -1.62 -15.93
CA ILE A 33 4.48 -0.18 -16.19
C ILE A 33 5.69 0.56 -15.63
N LEU A 34 6.34 1.36 -16.46
CA LEU A 34 7.34 2.30 -16.01
C LEU A 34 6.64 3.64 -15.71
N LEU A 35 6.71 4.07 -14.46
CA LEU A 35 6.15 5.32 -13.95
C LEU A 35 7.27 6.35 -13.90
N ASP A 36 7.23 7.32 -14.80
CA ASP A 36 8.29 8.27 -15.10
C ASP A 36 9.64 7.62 -15.46
N THR A 37 10.58 8.40 -15.96
CA THR A 37 11.84 7.90 -16.51
C THR A 37 13.08 8.57 -15.94
N GLY A 38 12.94 9.46 -14.92
CA GLY A 38 14.05 10.25 -14.43
C GLY A 38 14.56 11.28 -15.44
N ALA A 39 15.69 11.87 -15.13
CA ALA A 39 16.34 12.89 -15.98
C ALA A 39 17.28 12.29 -17.05
N SER A 40 17.85 11.11 -16.80
CA SER A 40 18.88 10.48 -17.65
C SER A 40 18.58 8.99 -17.88
N ASP A 41 19.61 8.24 -18.25
CA ASP A 41 19.58 6.78 -18.36
C ASP A 41 19.93 6.04 -17.05
N ALA A 42 20.07 6.75 -15.94
CA ALA A 42 20.41 6.17 -14.64
C ALA A 42 19.41 5.08 -14.19
N PHE A 43 18.11 5.26 -14.48
CA PHE A 43 17.08 4.24 -14.16
C PHE A 43 17.30 2.92 -14.89
N ILE A 44 17.88 2.93 -16.10
CA ILE A 44 18.21 1.71 -16.88
C ILE A 44 19.35 0.96 -16.18
N ARG A 45 20.44 1.66 -15.84
CA ARG A 45 21.57 1.03 -15.15
C ARG A 45 21.16 0.50 -13.77
N ASN A 46 20.31 1.23 -13.06
CA ASN A 46 19.77 0.77 -11.78
C ASN A 46 18.84 -0.44 -11.97
N ALA A 47 18.01 -0.46 -13.00
CA ALA A 47 17.18 -1.62 -13.32
C ALA A 47 18.01 -2.88 -13.57
N GLU A 48 19.09 -2.78 -14.35
CA GLU A 48 20.03 -3.86 -14.59
C GLU A 48 20.66 -4.38 -13.30
N ARG A 49 21.16 -3.49 -12.42
CA ARG A 49 21.73 -3.84 -11.11
C ARG A 49 20.72 -4.49 -10.15
N LEU A 50 19.44 -4.14 -10.31
CA LEU A 50 18.33 -4.71 -9.54
C LEU A 50 17.73 -5.97 -10.20
N GLY A 51 18.30 -6.45 -11.32
CA GLY A 51 17.83 -7.63 -12.04
C GLY A 51 16.47 -7.43 -12.70
N LYS A 52 16.16 -6.18 -13.15
CA LYS A 52 14.92 -5.82 -13.83
C LYS A 52 15.14 -5.69 -15.32
N ASP A 53 14.25 -6.29 -16.11
CA ASP A 53 14.27 -6.21 -17.58
C ASP A 53 13.25 -5.19 -18.07
N LEU A 54 13.70 -3.99 -18.41
CA LEU A 54 12.84 -2.92 -18.92
C LEU A 54 12.39 -3.14 -20.38
N SER A 55 12.98 -4.09 -21.11
CA SER A 55 12.54 -4.42 -22.46
C SER A 55 11.15 -5.07 -22.47
N THR A 56 10.73 -5.63 -21.35
CA THR A 56 9.45 -6.32 -21.16
C THR A 56 8.31 -5.41 -20.72
N VAL A 57 8.58 -4.16 -20.40
CA VAL A 57 7.58 -3.16 -19.98
C VAL A 57 6.53 -2.96 -21.08
N ASP A 58 5.25 -2.92 -20.67
CA ASP A 58 4.10 -2.77 -21.59
C ASP A 58 3.68 -1.31 -21.78
N TYR A 59 3.82 -0.50 -20.73
CA TYR A 59 3.47 0.92 -20.73
C TYR A 59 4.54 1.77 -20.06
N VAL A 60 4.76 2.97 -20.59
CA VAL A 60 5.42 4.06 -19.88
C VAL A 60 4.37 5.13 -19.62
N PHE A 61 4.21 5.50 -18.38
CA PHE A 61 3.40 6.64 -17.99
C PHE A 61 4.31 7.80 -17.62
N VAL A 62 4.10 8.94 -18.24
CA VAL A 62 4.79 10.19 -17.92
C VAL A 62 3.81 11.12 -17.22
N SER A 63 4.09 11.41 -15.95
CA SER A 63 3.19 12.17 -15.08
C SER A 63 3.05 13.64 -15.50
N HIS A 64 4.12 14.25 -15.97
CA HIS A 64 4.15 15.65 -16.41
C HIS A 64 5.40 15.96 -17.27
N GLY A 65 5.48 17.16 -17.83
CA GLY A 65 6.46 17.51 -18.85
C GLY A 65 7.86 17.93 -18.37
N HIS A 66 8.17 17.85 -17.07
CA HIS A 66 9.48 18.25 -16.56
C HIS A 66 10.56 17.20 -16.87
N SER A 67 11.77 17.67 -17.13
CA SER A 67 12.88 16.84 -17.61
C SER A 67 13.37 15.81 -16.57
N ASP A 68 13.17 16.05 -15.30
CA ASP A 68 13.49 15.11 -14.21
C ASP A 68 12.50 13.95 -14.08
N HIS A 69 11.42 13.94 -14.85
CA HIS A 69 10.44 12.86 -14.96
C HIS A 69 10.39 12.20 -16.35
N ALA A 70 10.64 12.98 -17.40
CA ALA A 70 10.52 12.51 -18.78
C ALA A 70 11.85 12.48 -19.57
N GLY A 71 12.94 13.01 -19.02
CA GLY A 71 14.24 13.14 -19.70
C GLY A 71 14.86 11.81 -20.12
N GLY A 72 14.61 10.75 -19.33
CA GLY A 72 15.10 9.41 -19.63
C GLY A 72 14.33 8.69 -20.74
N LEU A 73 13.17 9.18 -21.18
CA LEU A 73 12.30 8.50 -22.14
C LEU A 73 13.02 8.16 -23.44
N LYS A 74 13.87 9.04 -23.95
CA LYS A 74 14.67 8.80 -25.16
C LYS A 74 15.56 7.56 -25.04
N HIS A 75 16.11 7.30 -23.87
CA HIS A 75 16.95 6.13 -23.61
C HIS A 75 16.09 4.87 -23.47
N PHE A 76 14.93 4.98 -22.80
CA PHE A 76 13.98 3.87 -22.72
C PHE A 76 13.51 3.39 -24.10
N MET A 77 13.20 4.31 -25.02
CA MET A 77 12.78 4.00 -26.38
C MET A 77 13.84 3.25 -27.21
N GLN A 78 15.11 3.33 -26.80
CA GLN A 78 16.20 2.57 -27.44
C GLN A 78 16.20 1.10 -27.04
N ILE A 79 15.85 0.77 -25.79
CA ILE A 79 15.88 -0.60 -25.24
C ILE A 79 14.52 -1.30 -25.30
N ASN A 80 13.42 -0.56 -25.26
CA ASN A 80 12.06 -1.12 -25.35
C ASN A 80 11.40 -0.72 -26.66
N LYS A 81 10.97 -1.70 -27.45
CA LYS A 81 10.38 -1.51 -28.79
C LYS A 81 8.86 -1.71 -28.83
N LYS A 82 8.24 -2.11 -27.71
CA LYS A 82 6.81 -2.48 -27.66
C LYS A 82 5.96 -1.57 -26.77
N ALA A 83 6.52 -1.00 -25.69
CA ALA A 83 5.77 -0.23 -24.72
C ALA A 83 5.04 0.93 -25.36
N LYS A 84 3.81 1.15 -24.90
CA LYS A 84 3.04 2.34 -25.24
C LYS A 84 3.36 3.46 -24.25
N VAL A 85 3.50 4.67 -24.74
CA VAL A 85 3.82 5.87 -23.95
C VAL A 85 2.53 6.65 -23.71
N ILE A 86 2.14 6.76 -22.44
CA ILE A 86 0.96 7.49 -21.98
C ILE A 86 1.42 8.84 -21.47
N VAL A 87 0.93 9.92 -22.05
CA VAL A 87 1.34 11.28 -21.70
C VAL A 87 0.28 12.30 -22.08
N SER A 88 0.26 13.43 -21.39
CA SER A 88 -0.58 14.58 -21.73
C SER A 88 -0.07 15.27 -23.01
N PRO A 89 -0.98 15.71 -23.91
CA PRO A 89 -0.61 16.56 -25.04
C PRO A 89 0.11 17.84 -24.59
N ASP A 90 -0.33 18.44 -23.47
CA ASP A 90 0.24 19.67 -22.91
C ASP A 90 1.67 19.45 -22.37
N ALA A 91 1.98 18.23 -21.89
CA ALA A 91 3.34 17.88 -21.48
C ALA A 91 4.31 17.88 -22.67
N ILE A 92 3.88 17.37 -23.84
CA ILE A 92 4.72 17.30 -25.05
C ILE A 92 4.90 18.68 -25.67
N SER A 93 3.86 19.49 -25.73
CA SER A 93 3.89 20.80 -26.38
C SER A 93 4.44 21.92 -25.51
N GLY A 94 4.42 21.75 -24.19
CA GLY A 94 4.83 22.75 -23.21
C GLY A 94 6.34 23.03 -23.21
N ARG A 95 6.69 24.25 -22.83
CA ARG A 95 8.05 24.67 -22.57
C ARG A 95 8.14 25.15 -21.13
N PHE A 96 8.80 24.37 -20.28
CA PHE A 96 8.79 24.52 -18.83
C PHE A 96 10.11 25.10 -18.33
N PHE A 97 10.02 25.96 -17.32
CA PHE A 97 11.18 26.68 -16.76
C PHE A 97 11.07 26.71 -15.22
N SER A 98 12.24 26.71 -14.56
CA SER A 98 12.36 26.91 -13.12
C SER A 98 13.16 28.18 -12.83
N LYS A 99 12.72 28.96 -11.83
CA LYS A 99 13.38 30.19 -11.35
C LYS A 99 13.82 30.03 -9.89
N ARG A 100 14.43 28.90 -9.56
CA ARG A 100 15.18 28.73 -8.30
C ARG A 100 16.56 29.33 -8.46
N GLY A 101 16.68 30.63 -8.25
CA GLY A 101 17.85 31.43 -8.62
C GLY A 101 17.72 32.02 -10.04
N ASN A 102 18.49 31.52 -10.99
CA ASN A 102 18.39 31.96 -12.40
C ASN A 102 17.32 31.14 -13.14
N LEU A 103 16.60 31.80 -14.05
CA LEU A 103 15.64 31.11 -14.92
C LEU A 103 16.40 30.14 -15.83
N HIS A 104 15.98 28.86 -15.81
CA HIS A 104 16.56 27.82 -16.67
C HIS A 104 15.45 26.86 -17.14
N SER A 105 15.68 26.25 -18.31
CA SER A 105 14.73 25.28 -18.86
C SER A 105 14.75 23.98 -18.09
N ILE A 106 13.56 23.47 -17.83
CA ILE A 106 13.29 22.11 -17.31
C ILE A 106 12.40 21.34 -18.30
N THR A 107 12.35 21.80 -19.55
CA THR A 107 11.57 21.19 -20.62
C THR A 107 12.22 19.87 -21.05
N THR A 108 11.40 18.85 -21.24
CA THR A 108 11.83 17.57 -21.79
C THR A 108 12.13 17.66 -23.29
N GLU A 109 13.24 17.06 -23.71
CA GLU A 109 13.51 16.78 -25.12
C GLU A 109 12.86 15.45 -25.50
N TRP A 110 11.69 15.54 -26.13
CA TRP A 110 10.91 14.36 -26.49
C TRP A 110 11.55 13.62 -27.67
N PRO A 111 11.68 12.26 -27.58
CA PRO A 111 12.04 11.44 -28.73
C PRO A 111 10.91 11.41 -29.76
N GLU A 112 11.23 11.02 -30.99
CA GLU A 112 10.19 10.61 -31.93
C GLU A 112 9.50 9.34 -31.44
N ILE A 113 8.19 9.41 -31.28
CA ILE A 113 7.35 8.28 -30.84
C ILE A 113 6.36 8.01 -31.97
N GLY A 114 6.39 6.80 -32.53
CA GLY A 114 5.43 6.41 -33.56
C GLY A 114 3.98 6.44 -33.03
N ASP A 115 3.06 6.82 -33.89
CA ASP A 115 1.63 6.98 -33.55
C ASP A 115 1.01 5.70 -32.96
N ASP A 116 1.53 4.53 -33.34
CA ASP A 116 1.12 3.24 -32.80
C ASP A 116 1.53 2.99 -31.36
N ARG A 117 2.51 3.76 -30.86
CA ARG A 117 3.02 3.66 -29.50
C ARG A 117 2.63 4.83 -28.60
N LEU A 118 2.15 5.92 -29.15
CA LEU A 118 1.79 7.14 -28.41
C LEU A 118 0.31 7.09 -28.00
N ILE A 119 0.05 7.28 -26.72
CA ILE A 119 -1.31 7.41 -26.17
C ILE A 119 -1.41 8.80 -25.56
N LEU A 120 -1.96 9.73 -26.33
CA LEU A 120 -2.26 11.07 -25.86
C LEU A 120 -3.63 11.09 -25.21
N ILE A 121 -3.68 11.44 -23.94
CA ILE A 121 -4.92 11.51 -23.16
C ILE A 121 -4.91 12.77 -22.32
N ASP A 122 -6.04 13.47 -22.35
CA ASP A 122 -6.32 14.66 -21.57
C ASP A 122 -7.57 14.53 -20.67
N GLN A 123 -8.17 13.32 -20.60
CA GLN A 123 -9.40 13.07 -19.86
C GLN A 123 -9.25 11.87 -18.92
N THR A 124 -9.91 11.94 -17.77
CA THR A 124 -9.97 10.81 -16.83
C THR A 124 -10.72 9.65 -17.49
N ARG A 125 -10.02 8.50 -17.66
CA ARG A 125 -10.60 7.29 -18.26
C ARG A 125 -9.77 6.03 -17.98
N GLU A 126 -10.38 4.88 -18.24
CA GLU A 126 -9.67 3.61 -18.31
C GLU A 126 -8.87 3.51 -19.62
N ILE A 127 -7.58 3.14 -19.50
CA ILE A 127 -6.66 2.96 -20.63
C ILE A 127 -6.58 1.49 -21.03
N ALA A 128 -6.51 0.62 -20.03
CA ALA A 128 -6.53 -0.82 -20.12
C ALA A 128 -7.25 -1.38 -18.91
N LYS A 129 -7.66 -2.65 -18.93
CA LYS A 129 -8.45 -3.24 -17.83
C LYS A 129 -7.79 -3.04 -16.47
N GLY A 130 -8.43 -2.17 -15.64
CA GLY A 130 -7.98 -1.82 -14.29
C GLY A 130 -6.88 -0.75 -14.25
N LEU A 131 -6.43 -0.24 -15.40
CA LEU A 131 -5.45 0.85 -15.52
C LEU A 131 -6.17 2.14 -15.91
N HIS A 132 -6.19 3.12 -15.02
CA HIS A 132 -6.92 4.36 -15.20
C HIS A 132 -6.01 5.57 -15.16
N LEU A 133 -6.28 6.53 -16.02
CA LEU A 133 -5.67 7.85 -16.01
C LEU A 133 -6.58 8.84 -15.30
N ILE A 134 -5.99 9.72 -14.49
CA ILE A 134 -6.64 10.89 -13.89
C ILE A 134 -6.01 12.13 -14.50
N ALA A 135 -6.83 12.92 -15.18
CA ALA A 135 -6.45 14.15 -15.85
C ALA A 135 -7.44 15.27 -15.50
N HIS A 136 -7.12 16.51 -15.86
CA HIS A 136 -7.90 17.70 -15.52
C HIS A 136 -8.21 17.79 -14.02
N ILE A 137 -7.13 17.72 -13.21
CA ILE A 137 -7.23 17.74 -11.76
C ILE A 137 -7.78 19.10 -11.31
N PRO A 138 -8.97 19.15 -10.66
CA PRO A 138 -9.57 20.41 -10.22
C PRO A 138 -8.76 21.03 -9.09
N GLN A 139 -8.56 22.34 -9.12
CA GLN A 139 -7.86 23.09 -8.07
C GLN A 139 -8.85 23.53 -6.99
N ILE A 140 -9.31 22.62 -6.15
CA ILE A 140 -10.26 22.86 -5.04
C ILE A 140 -9.49 23.21 -3.77
N HIS A 141 -8.34 22.54 -3.55
CA HIS A 141 -7.43 22.77 -2.44
C HIS A 141 -6.19 23.58 -2.88
N PRO A 142 -5.48 24.21 -1.94
CA PRO A 142 -4.23 24.91 -2.27
C PRO A 142 -3.21 24.00 -2.96
N MET A 143 -2.57 24.53 -3.99
CA MET A 143 -1.41 23.88 -4.61
C MET A 143 -0.14 24.13 -3.77
N PRO A 144 0.89 23.28 -3.92
CA PRO A 144 2.19 23.49 -3.30
C PRO A 144 2.79 24.87 -3.64
N LYS A 145 3.29 25.59 -2.65
CA LYS A 145 3.87 26.93 -2.84
C LYS A 145 5.17 26.91 -3.64
N GLY A 146 5.88 25.78 -3.67
CA GLY A 146 7.04 25.55 -4.52
C GLY A 146 6.76 25.80 -6.01
N ASN A 147 5.50 25.68 -6.44
CA ASN A 147 5.03 25.99 -7.78
C ASN A 147 5.25 27.44 -8.20
N LEU A 148 5.35 28.39 -7.26
CA LEU A 148 5.62 29.81 -7.54
C LEU A 148 6.95 30.03 -8.25
N ASN A 149 7.86 29.04 -8.24
CA ASN A 149 9.13 29.05 -8.94
C ASN A 149 9.07 28.42 -10.34
N LEU A 150 7.90 27.94 -10.78
CA LEU A 150 7.73 27.21 -12.02
C LEU A 150 6.90 28.00 -13.03
N TYR A 151 7.39 27.99 -14.26
CA TYR A 151 6.85 28.80 -15.35
C TYR A 151 6.70 27.96 -16.61
N VAL A 152 5.73 28.34 -17.42
CA VAL A 152 5.56 27.86 -18.79
C VAL A 152 5.70 29.04 -19.76
N GLN A 153 6.28 28.80 -20.93
CA GLN A 153 6.35 29.82 -21.99
C GLN A 153 5.03 29.77 -22.77
N ASP A 154 4.35 30.90 -22.85
CA ASP A 154 3.11 31.02 -23.61
C ASP A 154 3.35 31.12 -25.14
N ALA A 155 2.28 31.24 -25.93
CA ALA A 155 2.34 31.33 -27.38
C ALA A 155 3.05 32.61 -27.89
N HIS A 156 3.21 33.62 -27.03
CA HIS A 156 3.89 34.88 -27.33
C HIS A 156 5.35 34.87 -26.90
N GLY A 157 5.80 33.79 -26.27
CA GLY A 157 7.15 33.61 -25.73
C GLY A 157 7.35 34.21 -24.33
N GLU A 158 6.28 34.66 -23.67
CA GLU A 158 6.35 35.24 -22.34
C GLU A 158 6.33 34.09 -21.28
N TYR A 159 7.00 34.32 -20.16
CA TYR A 159 7.05 33.39 -19.04
C TYR A 159 5.91 33.68 -18.06
N ILE A 160 4.93 32.82 -18.04
CA ILE A 160 3.80 32.88 -17.12
C ILE A 160 3.92 31.76 -16.09
N HIS A 161 3.28 31.88 -14.91
CA HIS A 161 3.23 30.78 -13.96
C HIS A 161 2.57 29.56 -14.57
N ASP A 162 3.14 28.38 -14.33
CA ASP A 162 2.60 27.12 -14.80
C ASP A 162 1.27 26.81 -14.06
N ASP A 163 0.25 26.44 -14.79
CA ASP A 163 -1.05 26.03 -14.28
C ASP A 163 -1.18 24.50 -14.15
N PHE A 164 -0.12 23.75 -14.49
CA PHE A 164 0.02 22.31 -14.38
C PHE A 164 -1.06 21.47 -15.08
N ARG A 165 -1.70 22.00 -16.13
CA ARG A 165 -2.65 21.22 -16.95
C ARG A 165 -2.02 19.98 -17.56
N HIS A 166 -0.71 19.98 -17.73
CA HIS A 166 0.06 18.87 -18.24
C HIS A 166 0.26 17.74 -17.23
N GLU A 167 -0.07 17.95 -15.93
CA GLU A 167 0.08 16.93 -14.89
C GLU A 167 -1.09 15.94 -14.91
N GLN A 168 -0.74 14.66 -14.78
CA GLN A 168 -1.66 13.54 -14.73
C GLN A 168 -1.25 12.58 -13.61
N ALA A 169 -2.20 11.81 -13.09
CA ALA A 169 -1.94 10.72 -12.16
C ALA A 169 -2.41 9.39 -12.74
N LEU A 170 -1.80 8.29 -12.31
CA LEU A 170 -2.15 6.94 -12.73
C LEU A 170 -2.70 6.15 -11.57
N TYR A 171 -3.88 5.53 -11.78
CA TYR A 171 -4.48 4.62 -10.80
C TYR A 171 -4.52 3.19 -11.33
N ILE A 172 -4.11 2.24 -10.50
CA ILE A 172 -4.21 0.81 -10.78
C ILE A 172 -4.35 0.00 -9.47
N GLU A 173 -5.40 -0.83 -9.39
CA GLU A 173 -5.58 -1.80 -8.29
C GLU A 173 -5.40 -1.19 -6.87
N GLY A 174 -5.89 0.04 -6.65
CA GLY A 174 -5.76 0.74 -5.37
C GLY A 174 -4.47 1.53 -5.16
N LEU A 175 -3.51 1.47 -6.09
CA LEU A 175 -2.33 2.33 -6.10
C LEU A 175 -2.58 3.57 -6.96
N LEU A 176 -2.29 4.74 -6.39
CA LEU A 176 -2.31 6.04 -7.07
C LEU A 176 -0.87 6.58 -7.15
N PHE A 177 -0.36 6.74 -8.38
CA PHE A 177 0.92 7.39 -8.65
C PHE A 177 0.69 8.84 -9.03
N THR A 178 1.37 9.76 -8.36
CA THR A 178 1.12 11.21 -8.45
C THR A 178 2.23 12.00 -9.14
N GLY A 179 3.35 11.38 -9.51
CA GLY A 179 4.53 12.14 -9.96
C GLY A 179 5.01 13.08 -8.86
N CYS A 180 4.97 14.40 -9.12
CA CYS A 180 5.31 15.44 -8.15
C CYS A 180 4.12 16.01 -7.37
N ALA A 181 2.89 15.74 -7.79
CA ALA A 181 1.67 16.32 -7.21
C ALA A 181 1.67 17.88 -7.24
N HIS A 182 2.08 18.49 -8.35
CA HIS A 182 2.04 19.95 -8.53
C HIS A 182 0.61 20.51 -8.40
N SER A 183 -0.39 19.79 -8.89
CA SER A 183 -1.81 20.16 -8.73
C SER A 183 -2.28 20.11 -7.27
N GLY A 184 -1.44 19.61 -6.35
CA GLY A 184 -1.75 19.40 -4.95
C GLY A 184 -2.27 17.98 -4.69
N LEU A 185 -1.70 17.30 -3.70
CA LEU A 185 -2.04 15.92 -3.38
C LEU A 185 -3.53 15.72 -3.05
N GLU A 186 -4.14 16.66 -2.31
CA GLU A 186 -5.57 16.61 -1.98
C GLU A 186 -6.45 16.72 -3.24
N ASN A 187 -6.10 17.59 -4.18
CA ASN A 187 -6.79 17.73 -5.45
C ASN A 187 -6.72 16.46 -6.31
N ILE A 188 -5.54 15.80 -6.33
CA ILE A 188 -5.36 14.53 -7.06
C ILE A 188 -6.19 13.41 -6.42
N LEU A 189 -6.21 13.34 -5.09
CA LEU A 189 -7.00 12.35 -4.36
C LEU A 189 -8.50 12.55 -4.58
N ASP A 190 -8.99 13.79 -4.55
CA ASP A 190 -10.40 14.11 -4.80
C ASP A 190 -10.81 13.87 -6.26
N ALA A 191 -9.87 14.02 -7.20
CA ALA A 191 -10.10 13.71 -8.61
C ALA A 191 -10.13 12.19 -8.89
N CYS A 192 -9.67 11.36 -7.95
CA CYS A 192 -9.65 9.91 -8.10
C CYS A 192 -10.97 9.28 -7.62
N PRO A 193 -11.84 8.76 -8.51
CA PRO A 193 -13.13 8.23 -8.11
C PRO A 193 -13.06 6.80 -7.54
N TRP A 194 -11.88 6.19 -7.47
CA TRP A 194 -11.69 4.83 -6.99
C TRP A 194 -11.06 4.80 -5.60
N PRO A 195 -11.29 3.73 -4.81
CA PRO A 195 -10.68 3.59 -3.49
C PRO A 195 -9.14 3.55 -3.57
N VAL A 196 -8.46 4.49 -2.91
CA VAL A 196 -7.00 4.57 -2.87
C VAL A 196 -6.49 3.90 -1.60
N HIS A 197 -5.67 2.86 -1.76
CA HIS A 197 -5.01 2.14 -0.65
C HIS A 197 -3.54 2.52 -0.49
N THR A 198 -2.91 2.92 -1.58
CA THR A 198 -1.50 3.32 -1.62
C THR A 198 -1.33 4.54 -2.51
N VAL A 199 -0.69 5.58 -2.00
CA VAL A 199 -0.21 6.72 -2.77
C VAL A 199 1.31 6.61 -2.90
N VAL A 200 1.83 6.81 -4.13
CA VAL A 200 3.26 6.79 -4.40
C VAL A 200 3.63 8.01 -5.26
N GLY A 201 4.61 8.79 -4.81
CA GLY A 201 5.13 9.96 -5.54
C GLY A 201 5.65 11.06 -4.64
N GLY A 202 6.09 12.16 -5.22
CA GLY A 202 6.46 13.39 -4.53
C GLY A 202 5.23 14.25 -4.18
N PHE A 203 5.39 15.17 -3.22
CA PHE A 203 4.32 16.09 -2.80
C PHE A 203 4.68 17.57 -3.07
N HIS A 204 5.77 17.81 -3.76
CA HIS A 204 6.31 19.12 -4.17
C HIS A 204 6.40 20.17 -3.05
N LEU A 205 6.88 19.76 -1.87
CA LEU A 205 7.00 20.58 -0.67
C LEU A 205 8.47 20.92 -0.32
N LEU A 206 9.42 20.54 -1.21
CA LEU A 206 10.87 20.64 -0.96
C LEU A 206 11.37 22.07 -0.71
N ASP A 207 10.75 23.07 -1.34
CA ASP A 207 11.25 24.45 -1.31
C ASP A 207 11.02 25.20 0.02
N GLY A 208 10.38 24.53 1.02
CA GLY A 208 10.20 25.07 2.37
C GLY A 208 9.37 26.35 2.45
N GLN A 209 8.47 26.56 1.49
CA GLN A 209 7.60 27.74 1.46
C GLN A 209 6.31 27.57 2.27
N GLU A 210 5.94 26.32 2.55
CA GLU A 210 4.86 26.00 3.49
C GLU A 210 5.33 26.21 4.92
N THR A 211 4.43 26.77 5.76
CA THR A 211 4.70 26.86 7.19
C THR A 211 4.49 25.50 7.87
N GLU A 212 5.02 25.32 9.08
CA GLU A 212 4.81 24.10 9.86
C GLU A 212 3.32 23.85 10.14
N GLU A 213 2.53 24.91 10.34
CA GLU A 213 1.08 24.84 10.55
C GLU A 213 0.37 24.33 9.28
N GLU A 214 0.78 24.78 8.11
CA GLU A 214 0.23 24.31 6.82
C GLU A 214 0.54 22.84 6.58
N ILE A 215 1.79 22.42 6.82
CA ILE A 215 2.21 21.02 6.69
C ILE A 215 1.47 20.13 7.71
N ASN A 216 1.36 20.61 8.96
CA ASN A 216 0.59 19.91 10.00
C ASN A 216 -0.88 19.74 9.58
N ALA A 217 -1.51 20.81 9.10
CA ALA A 217 -2.90 20.78 8.66
C ALA A 217 -3.10 19.79 7.49
N LEU A 218 -2.19 19.76 6.53
CA LEU A 218 -2.18 18.77 5.44
C LEU A 218 -2.10 17.35 6.00
N GLY A 219 -1.13 17.06 6.85
CA GLY A 219 -0.95 15.75 7.46
C GLY A 219 -2.16 15.27 8.25
N GLN A 220 -2.79 16.16 9.04
CA GLN A 220 -4.01 15.85 9.79
C GLN A 220 -5.19 15.54 8.87
N ARG A 221 -5.40 16.32 7.79
CA ARG A 221 -6.47 16.05 6.81
C ARG A 221 -6.25 14.73 6.09
N LEU A 222 -5.04 14.44 5.60
CA LEU A 222 -4.72 13.16 4.94
C LEU A 222 -4.97 11.97 5.88
N LYS A 223 -4.57 12.10 7.15
CA LYS A 223 -4.79 11.07 8.16
C LYS A 223 -6.27 10.82 8.46
N ALA A 224 -7.07 11.89 8.50
CA ALA A 224 -8.49 11.83 8.82
C ALA A 224 -9.35 11.35 7.65
N LEU A 225 -9.11 11.88 6.44
CA LEU A 225 -9.91 11.58 5.25
C LEU A 225 -9.53 10.25 4.61
N TYR A 226 -8.26 9.84 4.74
CA TYR A 226 -7.73 8.61 4.14
C TYR A 226 -7.18 7.64 5.20
N PRO A 227 -8.02 7.20 6.18
CA PRO A 227 -7.57 6.41 7.34
C PRO A 227 -7.01 5.03 6.97
N HIS A 228 -7.24 4.56 5.74
CA HIS A 228 -6.80 3.23 5.26
C HIS A 228 -5.72 3.31 4.18
N THR A 229 -5.29 4.51 3.80
CA THR A 229 -4.28 4.74 2.76
C THR A 229 -2.89 4.80 3.37
N GLN A 230 -1.93 4.16 2.71
CA GLN A 230 -0.49 4.28 2.98
C GLN A 230 0.12 5.25 1.96
N PHE A 231 0.93 6.17 2.43
CA PHE A 231 1.58 7.18 1.61
C PHE A 231 3.08 6.88 1.53
N TYR A 232 3.60 6.71 0.32
CA TYR A 232 5.02 6.54 0.06
C TYR A 232 5.51 7.77 -0.70
N THR A 233 6.46 8.49 -0.12
CA THR A 233 6.92 9.75 -0.70
C THR A 233 8.42 9.96 -0.56
N SER A 234 9.00 10.72 -1.46
CA SER A 234 10.40 11.10 -1.54
C SER A 234 10.58 12.25 -2.54
N HIS A 235 11.67 12.28 -3.28
CA HIS A 235 11.95 13.17 -4.40
C HIS A 235 11.71 14.65 -4.03
N CYS A 236 10.65 15.28 -4.55
CA CYS A 236 10.32 16.70 -4.35
C CYS A 236 9.54 16.99 -3.05
N THR A 237 9.31 16.01 -2.17
CA THR A 237 8.70 16.25 -0.84
C THR A 237 9.67 16.95 0.12
N GLY A 238 10.96 16.61 0.05
CA GLY A 238 12.00 17.13 0.94
C GLY A 238 12.08 16.42 2.29
N ASP A 239 13.32 16.26 2.79
CA ASP A 239 13.58 15.46 4.00
C ASP A 239 12.99 16.07 5.26
N ALA A 240 13.12 17.39 5.45
CA ALA A 240 12.60 18.07 6.62
C ALA A 240 11.07 17.99 6.68
N VAL A 241 10.39 18.18 5.54
CA VAL A 241 8.94 18.07 5.43
C VAL A 241 8.48 16.63 5.66
N PHE A 242 9.21 15.64 5.12
CA PHE A 242 8.91 14.24 5.37
C PHE A 242 8.96 13.89 6.85
N VAL A 243 10.03 14.30 7.57
CA VAL A 243 10.16 14.04 9.02
C VAL A 243 9.01 14.69 9.78
N PHE A 244 8.63 15.90 9.43
CA PHE A 244 7.51 16.60 10.04
C PHE A 244 6.17 15.87 9.79
N LEU A 245 5.87 15.51 8.54
CA LEU A 245 4.68 14.75 8.18
C LEU A 245 4.64 13.38 8.87
N GLN A 246 5.80 12.72 9.03
CA GLN A 246 5.89 11.44 9.74
C GLN A 246 5.51 11.60 11.22
N GLY A 247 5.91 12.69 11.87
CA GLY A 247 5.47 13.04 13.23
C GLY A 247 3.95 13.16 13.35
N VAL A 248 3.28 13.69 12.33
CA VAL A 248 1.82 13.89 12.30
C VAL A 248 1.07 12.61 11.90
N MET A 249 1.51 11.94 10.84
CA MET A 249 0.82 10.81 10.22
C MET A 249 1.22 9.44 10.80
N GLY A 250 2.37 9.38 11.50
CA GLY A 250 2.88 8.15 12.10
C GLY A 250 3.22 7.09 11.04
N ASN A 251 2.74 5.88 11.24
CA ASN A 251 2.96 4.73 10.35
C ASN A 251 2.15 4.75 9.04
N LYS A 252 1.52 5.86 8.70
CA LYS A 252 0.79 6.02 7.44
C LYS A 252 1.63 6.61 6.32
N ILE A 253 2.77 7.21 6.64
CA ILE A 253 3.68 7.79 5.66
C ILE A 253 5.07 7.16 5.76
N HIS A 254 5.64 6.81 4.61
CA HIS A 254 6.89 6.08 4.47
C HIS A 254 7.80 6.75 3.45
N PRO A 255 9.11 6.78 3.70
CA PRO A 255 10.06 7.25 2.69
C PRO A 255 10.33 6.14 1.68
N PHE A 256 10.74 6.52 0.48
CA PHE A 256 11.39 5.62 -0.45
C PHE A 256 12.73 6.20 -0.96
N SER A 257 13.55 5.36 -1.59
CA SER A 257 14.81 5.74 -2.23
C SER A 257 15.13 4.74 -3.34
N CYS A 258 16.14 5.01 -4.17
CA CYS A 258 16.58 4.05 -5.19
C CYS A 258 16.78 2.66 -4.60
N GLY A 259 16.24 1.64 -5.25
CA GLY A 259 16.27 0.25 -4.82
C GLY A 259 15.15 -0.16 -3.86
N THR A 260 14.38 0.79 -3.30
CA THR A 260 13.20 0.44 -2.49
C THR A 260 12.25 -0.39 -3.32
N THR A 261 11.90 -1.57 -2.80
CA THR A 261 10.91 -2.46 -3.41
C THR A 261 9.81 -2.75 -2.42
N ILE A 262 8.58 -2.43 -2.79
CA ILE A 262 7.39 -2.68 -1.99
C ILE A 262 6.52 -3.70 -2.71
N TYR A 263 6.09 -4.69 -1.96
CA TYR A 263 5.11 -5.67 -2.42
C TYR A 263 3.76 -5.30 -1.80
N ASN A 264 2.74 -5.18 -2.63
CA ASN A 264 1.39 -5.24 -2.09
C ASN A 264 1.10 -6.73 -1.85
N MET A 265 1.40 -7.18 -0.63
CA MET A 265 1.36 -8.61 -0.26
C MET A 265 -0.06 -9.18 -0.23
N THR A 266 -1.09 -8.35 -0.50
CA THR A 266 -2.49 -8.79 -0.41
C THR A 266 -2.99 -9.55 -1.64
N ASP A 267 -2.35 -9.39 -2.78
CA ASP A 267 -2.87 -9.91 -4.07
C ASP A 267 -2.52 -11.39 -4.31
N ASN A 268 -1.52 -11.94 -3.60
CA ASN A 268 -1.04 -13.33 -3.75
C ASN A 268 -1.18 -14.17 -2.48
N ILE A 269 -2.17 -13.85 -1.65
CA ILE A 269 -2.46 -14.69 -0.47
C ILE A 269 -3.12 -15.98 -0.92
N ARG A 270 -2.53 -17.11 -0.50
CA ARG A 270 -3.12 -18.45 -0.63
C ARG A 270 -3.21 -19.08 0.73
N LEU A 271 -4.31 -19.76 0.96
CA LEU A 271 -4.48 -20.64 2.10
C LEU A 271 -4.08 -22.07 1.66
N VAL A 272 -3.01 -22.57 2.25
CA VAL A 272 -2.46 -23.90 1.93
C VAL A 272 -2.73 -24.80 3.13
N PRO A 273 -3.47 -25.91 2.95
CA PRO A 273 -3.70 -26.86 4.04
C PRO A 273 -2.39 -27.33 4.66
N ILE A 274 -2.35 -27.39 5.99
CA ILE A 274 -1.16 -27.86 6.69
C ILE A 274 -0.91 -29.35 6.43
N ILE A 275 0.36 -29.72 6.29
CA ILE A 275 0.78 -31.13 6.24
C ILE A 275 1.36 -31.57 7.59
N PRO A 276 1.37 -32.87 7.91
CA PRO A 276 1.87 -33.37 9.21
C PRO A 276 3.27 -32.88 9.58
N ASP A 277 4.18 -32.82 8.62
CA ASP A 277 5.59 -32.39 8.82
C ASP A 277 5.71 -30.89 9.16
N ASP A 278 4.69 -30.10 8.86
CA ASP A 278 4.68 -28.66 9.13
C ASP A 278 4.01 -28.27 10.46
N LYS A 279 3.39 -29.26 11.13
CA LYS A 279 2.64 -29.04 12.39
C LYS A 279 3.49 -28.37 13.46
N GLU A 280 4.70 -28.87 13.69
CA GLU A 280 5.60 -28.35 14.72
C GLU A 280 5.96 -26.90 14.45
N GLN A 281 6.34 -26.59 13.21
CA GLN A 281 6.69 -25.22 12.84
C GLN A 281 5.50 -24.27 12.90
N PHE A 282 4.27 -24.77 12.59
CA PHE A 282 3.04 -24.00 12.74
C PHE A 282 2.81 -23.56 14.19
N ILE A 283 2.98 -24.47 15.14
CA ILE A 283 2.80 -24.19 16.57
C ILE A 283 3.82 -23.14 17.04
N LEU A 284 5.09 -23.32 16.69
CA LEU A 284 6.15 -22.36 17.06
C LEU A 284 5.93 -20.96 16.46
N ASP A 285 5.51 -20.89 15.20
CA ASP A 285 5.23 -19.61 14.54
C ASP A 285 4.02 -18.91 15.19
N ASN A 286 2.99 -19.69 15.59
CA ASN A 286 1.83 -19.18 16.29
C ASN A 286 2.22 -18.57 17.65
N GLN A 287 2.91 -19.33 18.50
CA GLN A 287 3.36 -18.88 19.82
C GLN A 287 4.24 -17.61 19.71
N ARG A 288 5.14 -17.58 18.73
CA ARG A 288 6.00 -16.40 18.47
C ARG A 288 5.17 -15.16 18.07
N ALA A 289 4.17 -15.36 17.22
CA ALA A 289 3.33 -14.25 16.75
C ALA A 289 2.43 -13.71 17.88
N PHE A 290 1.88 -14.57 18.72
CA PHE A 290 1.07 -14.18 19.89
C PHE A 290 1.92 -13.44 20.93
N LYS A 291 3.10 -13.98 21.27
CA LYS A 291 4.05 -13.30 22.17
C LYS A 291 4.40 -11.90 21.70
N TYR A 292 4.70 -11.76 20.41
CA TYR A 292 4.98 -10.44 19.81
C TYR A 292 3.76 -9.50 19.91
N GLY A 293 2.54 -10.00 19.67
CA GLY A 293 1.31 -9.21 19.74
C GLY A 293 1.06 -8.63 21.13
N VAL A 294 1.23 -9.44 22.18
CA VAL A 294 1.07 -8.99 23.58
C VAL A 294 2.14 -7.98 23.97
N GLN A 295 3.40 -8.19 23.62
CA GLN A 295 4.48 -7.25 23.91
C GLN A 295 4.26 -5.88 23.23
N GLU A 296 3.79 -5.87 21.97
CA GLU A 296 3.47 -4.63 21.25
C GLU A 296 2.23 -3.92 21.84
N GLY A 297 1.22 -4.70 22.30
CA GLY A 297 -0.04 -4.19 22.83
C GLY A 297 0.05 -3.59 24.23
N MET A 298 0.78 -4.23 25.12
CA MET A 298 0.87 -3.82 26.54
C MET A 298 1.94 -2.76 26.81
N ARG A 299 2.92 -2.54 25.91
CA ARG A 299 4.11 -1.69 26.16
C ARG A 299 4.82 -2.04 27.49
N ASP A 300 4.76 -3.31 27.89
CA ASP A 300 5.25 -3.76 29.19
C ASP A 300 6.25 -4.90 29.00
N ASP A 301 7.50 -4.65 29.44
CA ASP A 301 8.60 -5.64 29.41
C ASP A 301 8.48 -6.68 30.52
N ARG A 302 7.32 -6.82 31.19
CA ARG A 302 7.13 -7.68 32.36
C ARG A 302 6.83 -9.14 32.08
N MET A 303 6.81 -9.57 30.80
CA MET A 303 6.74 -10.99 30.49
C MET A 303 8.07 -11.67 30.80
N GLU A 304 8.07 -12.69 31.65
CA GLU A 304 9.26 -13.47 31.96
C GLU A 304 9.78 -14.23 30.73
N GLU A 305 11.10 -14.41 30.64
CA GLU A 305 11.73 -15.19 29.58
C GLU A 305 11.22 -16.64 29.69
N GLY A 306 10.40 -17.09 28.72
CA GLY A 306 9.83 -18.45 28.71
C GLY A 306 8.31 -18.53 28.90
N GLU A 307 7.64 -17.42 29.22
CA GLU A 307 6.18 -17.40 29.37
C GLU A 307 5.48 -17.52 28.00
N GLU A 308 4.59 -18.49 27.85
CA GLU A 308 3.78 -18.72 26.65
C GLU A 308 2.44 -17.97 26.79
N VAL A 309 2.10 -17.16 25.80
CA VAL A 309 0.79 -16.44 25.74
C VAL A 309 -0.34 -17.36 25.37
N ILE A 310 -0.04 -18.41 24.62
CA ILE A 310 -0.98 -19.48 24.25
C ILE A 310 -0.24 -20.79 24.34
N SER A 311 -0.81 -21.75 25.05
CA SER A 311 -0.16 -23.04 25.25
C SER A 311 -0.17 -23.89 23.98
N ARG A 312 0.81 -24.76 23.87
CA ARG A 312 0.82 -25.78 22.83
C ARG A 312 -0.46 -26.61 22.82
N LYS A 313 -0.97 -26.96 24.00
CA LYS A 313 -2.19 -27.77 24.14
C LYS A 313 -3.41 -27.09 23.52
N THR A 314 -3.59 -25.81 23.74
CA THR A 314 -4.66 -25.00 23.14
C THR A 314 -4.58 -25.01 21.62
N ILE A 315 -3.40 -24.77 21.03
CA ILE A 315 -3.20 -24.81 19.58
C ILE A 315 -3.51 -26.21 19.03
N GLU A 316 -2.95 -27.26 19.64
CA GLU A 316 -3.17 -28.64 19.20
C GLU A 316 -4.63 -29.05 19.29
N ARG A 317 -5.37 -28.61 20.32
CA ARG A 317 -6.80 -28.85 20.47
C ARG A 317 -7.58 -28.19 19.33
N SER A 318 -7.31 -26.90 19.04
CA SER A 318 -7.94 -26.22 17.93
C SER A 318 -7.67 -26.93 16.59
N MET A 319 -6.45 -27.43 16.39
CA MET A 319 -6.07 -28.17 15.16
C MET A 319 -6.73 -29.53 15.04
N ASN A 320 -7.06 -30.20 16.17
CA ASN A 320 -7.60 -31.57 16.21
C ASN A 320 -9.13 -31.60 16.38
N GLY A 321 -9.83 -30.45 16.36
CA GLY A 321 -11.28 -30.38 16.36
C GLY A 321 -11.89 -31.21 15.23
N GLU A 322 -13.08 -31.81 15.45
CA GLU A 322 -13.73 -32.68 14.48
C GLU A 322 -14.05 -31.97 13.14
N GLN A 323 -14.24 -30.65 13.20
CA GLN A 323 -14.55 -29.77 12.07
C GLN A 323 -13.40 -28.80 11.77
N ALA A 324 -12.18 -29.08 12.27
CA ALA A 324 -11.05 -28.20 12.18
C ALA A 324 -10.44 -28.19 10.77
N GLU A 325 -10.21 -27.01 10.26
CA GLU A 325 -9.42 -26.78 9.05
C GLU A 325 -8.25 -25.86 9.38
N THR A 326 -7.02 -26.34 9.16
CA THR A 326 -5.78 -25.60 9.48
C THR A 326 -5.01 -25.25 8.22
N TYR A 327 -4.66 -23.99 8.08
CA TYR A 327 -4.00 -23.46 6.88
C TYR A 327 -2.76 -22.63 7.21
N ARG A 328 -1.71 -22.77 6.40
CA ARG A 328 -0.68 -21.77 6.25
C ARG A 328 -1.20 -20.64 5.39
N ILE A 329 -0.90 -19.41 5.80
CA ILE A 329 -1.04 -18.23 4.95
C ILE A 329 0.25 -18.10 4.16
N VAL A 330 0.17 -18.27 2.85
CA VAL A 330 1.31 -18.19 1.93
C VAL A 330 1.15 -16.97 1.05
N CYS A 331 2.20 -16.15 0.99
CA CYS A 331 2.29 -14.98 0.13
C CYS A 331 3.55 -15.05 -0.71
N ASP A 332 3.43 -14.98 -2.03
CA ASP A 332 4.55 -15.08 -2.98
C ASP A 332 5.48 -16.29 -2.70
N GLY A 333 4.87 -17.44 -2.39
CA GLY A 333 5.58 -18.68 -2.08
C GLY A 333 6.23 -18.74 -0.69
N LYS A 334 6.08 -17.72 0.15
CA LYS A 334 6.61 -17.69 1.52
C LYS A 334 5.49 -17.83 2.53
N VAL A 335 5.71 -18.63 3.57
CA VAL A 335 4.80 -18.71 4.70
C VAL A 335 4.89 -17.41 5.51
N VAL A 336 3.76 -16.73 5.65
CA VAL A 336 3.64 -15.42 6.31
C VAL A 336 2.71 -15.44 7.52
N GLY A 337 2.13 -16.60 7.85
CA GLY A 337 1.24 -16.77 8.98
C GLY A 337 0.47 -18.09 8.90
N GLY A 338 -0.60 -18.19 9.69
CA GLY A 338 -1.49 -19.33 9.68
C GLY A 338 -2.84 -19.02 10.31
N LEU A 339 -3.80 -19.91 10.10
CA LEU A 339 -5.13 -19.83 10.72
C LEU A 339 -5.72 -21.21 10.97
N ILE A 340 -6.64 -21.26 11.93
CA ILE A 340 -7.43 -22.45 12.28
C ILE A 340 -8.90 -22.03 12.29
N LEU A 341 -9.72 -22.78 11.57
CA LEU A 341 -11.17 -22.62 11.47
C LEU A 341 -11.85 -23.86 12.02
N GLN A 342 -13.06 -23.68 12.54
CA GLN A 342 -14.03 -24.78 12.71
C GLN A 342 -15.19 -24.54 11.74
N ILE A 343 -15.50 -25.51 10.89
CA ILE A 343 -16.47 -25.36 9.80
C ILE A 343 -17.65 -26.31 9.98
N ASP A 344 -18.78 -25.76 10.44
CA ASP A 344 -20.05 -26.48 10.52
C ASP A 344 -20.88 -26.18 9.25
N GLN A 345 -20.68 -27.02 8.25
CA GLN A 345 -21.40 -26.89 6.97
C GLN A 345 -22.91 -27.14 7.13
N GLN A 346 -23.34 -27.97 8.10
CA GLN A 346 -24.76 -28.30 8.29
C GLN A 346 -25.54 -27.07 8.75
N HIS A 347 -24.94 -26.24 9.59
CA HIS A 347 -25.57 -25.02 10.10
C HIS A 347 -25.09 -23.75 9.39
N ALA A 348 -24.29 -23.87 8.33
CA ALA A 348 -23.67 -22.76 7.58
C ALA A 348 -22.94 -21.77 8.51
N LYS A 349 -22.23 -22.30 9.51
CA LYS A 349 -21.53 -21.56 10.55
C LYS A 349 -20.04 -21.89 10.54
N GLY A 350 -19.21 -20.85 10.65
CA GLY A 350 -17.76 -20.98 10.79
C GLY A 350 -17.28 -20.25 12.04
N GLU A 351 -16.24 -20.78 12.66
CA GLU A 351 -15.54 -20.12 13.76
C GLU A 351 -14.09 -19.92 13.39
N LEU A 352 -13.58 -18.70 13.60
CA LEU A 352 -12.17 -18.37 13.50
C LEU A 352 -11.55 -18.54 14.89
N GLU A 353 -10.91 -19.67 15.15
CA GLU A 353 -10.25 -19.94 16.42
C GLU A 353 -8.90 -19.24 16.54
N ILE A 354 -8.08 -19.34 15.51
CA ILE A 354 -6.74 -18.76 15.49
C ILE A 354 -6.48 -18.08 14.15
N LEU A 355 -5.93 -16.87 14.19
CA LEU A 355 -5.34 -16.19 13.05
C LEU A 355 -4.08 -15.48 13.51
N PHE A 356 -2.96 -15.81 12.90
CA PHE A 356 -1.71 -15.11 13.17
C PHE A 356 -0.98 -14.74 11.88
N VAL A 357 -0.21 -13.68 11.96
CA VAL A 357 0.69 -13.21 10.91
C VAL A 357 2.09 -13.10 11.52
N ASN A 358 3.11 -13.54 10.81
CA ASN A 358 4.48 -13.50 11.30
C ASN A 358 4.91 -12.05 11.59
N PRO A 359 5.62 -11.79 12.71
CA PRO A 359 6.00 -10.45 13.14
C PRO A 359 6.69 -9.62 12.05
N GLU A 360 7.55 -10.22 11.25
CA GLU A 360 8.34 -9.56 10.22
C GLU A 360 7.51 -8.96 9.07
N VAL A 361 6.24 -9.37 8.97
CA VAL A 361 5.33 -8.94 7.91
C VAL A 361 4.02 -8.34 8.44
N HIS A 362 3.98 -7.95 9.70
CA HIS A 362 2.84 -7.26 10.31
C HIS A 362 2.49 -5.95 9.59
N SER A 363 1.24 -5.50 9.74
CA SER A 363 0.71 -4.21 9.22
C SER A 363 0.69 -4.07 7.70
N LYS A 364 0.89 -5.15 6.95
CA LYS A 364 0.85 -5.16 5.47
C LYS A 364 -0.48 -5.65 4.88
N GLY A 365 -1.55 -5.69 5.68
CA GLY A 365 -2.88 -6.12 5.23
C GLY A 365 -3.07 -7.64 5.06
N ILE A 366 -2.05 -8.45 5.37
CA ILE A 366 -2.05 -9.91 5.18
C ILE A 366 -3.22 -10.59 5.88
N GLY A 367 -3.48 -10.26 7.15
CA GLY A 367 -4.60 -10.84 7.90
C GLY A 367 -5.95 -10.57 7.24
N GLN A 368 -6.17 -9.35 6.74
CA GLN A 368 -7.40 -9.00 6.03
C GLN A 368 -7.53 -9.74 4.70
N ALA A 369 -6.44 -9.89 3.96
CA ALA A 369 -6.44 -10.63 2.70
C ALA A 369 -6.63 -12.14 2.92
N ALA A 370 -6.01 -12.70 3.96
CA ALA A 370 -6.24 -14.09 4.37
C ALA A 370 -7.71 -14.32 4.74
N TRP A 371 -8.33 -13.40 5.48
CA TRP A 371 -9.75 -13.48 5.80
C TRP A 371 -10.64 -13.45 4.56
N LYS A 372 -10.38 -12.57 3.60
CA LYS A 372 -11.10 -12.55 2.31
C LYS A 372 -10.95 -13.89 1.56
N ALA A 373 -9.77 -14.50 1.62
CA ALA A 373 -9.55 -15.82 1.03
C ALA A 373 -10.36 -16.90 1.75
N VAL A 374 -10.51 -16.83 3.10
CA VAL A 374 -11.40 -17.71 3.88
C VAL A 374 -12.84 -17.57 3.41
N GLU A 375 -13.38 -16.34 3.34
CA GLU A 375 -14.76 -16.10 2.89
C GLU A 375 -15.00 -16.57 1.45
N ALA A 376 -14.00 -16.42 0.58
CA ALA A 376 -14.08 -16.90 -0.81
C ALA A 376 -14.00 -18.43 -0.92
N MET A 377 -13.30 -19.09 0.01
CA MET A 377 -13.16 -20.56 0.06
C MET A 377 -14.40 -21.24 0.64
N HIS A 378 -15.12 -20.54 1.53
CA HIS A 378 -16.33 -21.05 2.21
C HIS A 378 -17.57 -20.17 1.90
N PRO A 379 -18.00 -20.09 0.64
CA PRO A 379 -19.16 -19.26 0.26
C PRO A 379 -20.50 -19.77 0.84
N GLU A 380 -20.52 -21.00 1.32
CA GLU A 380 -21.67 -21.61 2.00
C GLU A 380 -21.88 -21.11 3.42
N ILE A 381 -20.83 -20.60 4.08
CA ILE A 381 -20.91 -20.14 5.47
C ILE A 381 -21.62 -18.78 5.52
N ARG A 382 -22.63 -18.70 6.38
CA ARG A 382 -23.47 -17.50 6.56
C ARG A 382 -23.19 -16.73 7.82
N VAL A 383 -22.65 -17.40 8.83
CA VAL A 383 -22.33 -16.79 10.12
C VAL A 383 -20.91 -17.18 10.50
N TRP A 384 -20.08 -16.18 10.73
CA TRP A 384 -18.73 -16.34 11.26
C TRP A 384 -18.68 -15.82 12.70
N GLU A 385 -18.00 -16.55 13.57
CA GLU A 385 -17.79 -16.20 14.96
C GLU A 385 -16.31 -16.22 15.34
N THR A 386 -15.94 -15.46 16.37
CA THR A 386 -14.61 -15.48 16.97
C THR A 386 -14.64 -14.83 18.35
N ILE A 387 -13.62 -15.08 19.15
CA ILE A 387 -13.43 -14.47 20.47
C ILE A 387 -12.07 -13.79 20.56
N THR A 388 -11.93 -12.79 21.43
CA THR A 388 -10.63 -12.23 21.77
C THR A 388 -10.65 -11.58 23.16
N PRO A 389 -9.52 -11.60 23.90
CA PRO A 389 -9.43 -10.92 25.18
C PRO A 389 -9.73 -9.42 25.05
N TYR A 390 -10.40 -8.86 26.07
CA TYR A 390 -10.77 -7.46 26.13
C TYR A 390 -9.56 -6.49 26.03
N PHE A 391 -8.41 -6.88 26.55
CA PHE A 391 -7.20 -6.05 26.50
C PHE A 391 -6.55 -5.99 25.10
N GLU A 392 -6.88 -6.91 24.21
CA GLU A 392 -6.33 -7.02 22.85
C GLU A 392 -6.96 -6.00 21.88
N LYS A 393 -6.76 -4.72 22.14
CA LYS A 393 -7.35 -3.61 21.38
C LYS A 393 -7.05 -3.67 19.88
N ARG A 394 -5.89 -4.22 19.51
CA ARG A 394 -5.51 -4.40 18.11
C ARG A 394 -6.39 -5.43 17.41
N ASN A 395 -6.65 -6.56 18.07
CA ASN A 395 -7.51 -7.61 17.54
C ASN A 395 -8.97 -7.13 17.46
N ILE A 396 -9.45 -6.40 18.47
CA ILE A 396 -10.78 -5.80 18.48
C ILE A 396 -10.93 -4.85 17.27
N HIS A 397 -9.95 -3.94 17.05
CA HIS A 397 -9.94 -3.06 15.89
C HIS A 397 -9.92 -3.85 14.57
N PHE A 398 -9.14 -4.93 14.51
CA PHE A 398 -9.03 -5.77 13.33
C PHE A 398 -10.37 -6.45 13.02
N TYR A 399 -10.99 -7.12 13.97
CA TYR A 399 -12.26 -7.79 13.75
C TYR A 399 -13.38 -6.82 13.39
N VAL A 400 -13.54 -5.73 14.14
CA VAL A 400 -14.64 -4.78 13.93
C VAL A 400 -14.42 -3.95 12.68
N ASN A 401 -13.27 -3.27 12.58
CA ASN A 401 -13.07 -2.22 11.57
C ASN A 401 -12.46 -2.72 10.26
N ARG A 402 -11.83 -3.91 10.25
CA ARG A 402 -11.20 -4.47 9.05
C ARG A 402 -11.96 -5.64 8.47
N LEU A 403 -12.52 -6.50 9.32
CA LEU A 403 -13.20 -7.73 8.88
C LEU A 403 -14.73 -7.60 8.90
N GLY A 404 -15.29 -6.59 9.57
CA GLY A 404 -16.72 -6.32 9.62
C GLY A 404 -17.49 -7.23 10.58
N PHE A 405 -16.83 -7.74 11.61
CA PHE A 405 -17.49 -8.39 12.74
C PHE A 405 -18.15 -7.36 13.66
N HIS A 406 -19.13 -7.80 14.41
CA HIS A 406 -19.78 -7.02 15.46
C HIS A 406 -19.57 -7.70 16.82
N ILE A 407 -19.32 -6.92 17.87
CA ILE A 407 -19.32 -7.43 19.24
C ILE A 407 -20.77 -7.73 19.59
N VAL A 408 -21.07 -8.97 19.97
CA VAL A 408 -22.43 -9.42 20.31
C VAL A 408 -22.57 -9.76 21.79
N GLU A 409 -21.45 -10.16 22.45
CA GLU A 409 -21.43 -10.42 23.89
C GLU A 409 -20.10 -9.98 24.50
N PHE A 410 -20.12 -9.70 25.80
CA PHE A 410 -18.94 -9.47 26.62
C PHE A 410 -19.00 -10.43 27.80
N TRP A 411 -18.09 -11.40 27.83
CA TRP A 411 -17.97 -12.37 28.88
C TRP A 411 -17.03 -11.89 29.99
N ASN A 412 -17.40 -12.13 31.24
CA ASN A 412 -16.65 -11.74 32.43
C ASN A 412 -17.19 -12.54 33.65
N LYS A 413 -16.63 -12.33 34.83
CA LYS A 413 -17.05 -12.99 36.09
C LYS A 413 -18.53 -12.86 36.46
N HIS A 414 -19.29 -12.01 35.80
CA HIS A 414 -20.75 -11.81 36.05
C HIS A 414 -21.61 -12.32 34.90
N HIS A 415 -21.01 -12.56 33.76
CA HIS A 415 -21.65 -13.09 32.55
C HIS A 415 -20.66 -14.02 31.87
N HIS A 416 -20.73 -15.29 32.28
CA HIS A 416 -19.80 -16.33 31.83
C HIS A 416 -20.05 -16.69 30.35
N GLY A 417 -18.98 -16.94 29.62
CA GLY A 417 -19.00 -17.59 28.34
C GLY A 417 -19.23 -19.09 28.42
N PRO A 418 -19.04 -19.82 27.35
CA PRO A 418 -19.00 -21.28 27.38
C PRO A 418 -17.97 -21.79 28.38
N ALA A 419 -18.26 -22.92 29.04
CA ALA A 419 -17.33 -23.54 29.97
C ALA A 419 -15.96 -23.81 29.32
N VAL A 420 -14.91 -23.39 30.01
CA VAL A 420 -13.54 -23.65 29.56
C VAL A 420 -13.21 -25.13 29.80
N PRO A 421 -12.72 -25.84 28.81
CA PRO A 421 -12.30 -27.22 28.97
C PRO A 421 -11.14 -27.36 29.95
N GLU A 422 -11.21 -28.35 30.86
CA GLU A 422 -10.22 -28.57 31.92
C GLU A 422 -8.77 -28.72 31.42
N ASP A 423 -8.58 -29.18 30.19
CA ASP A 423 -7.25 -29.39 29.57
C ASP A 423 -6.54 -28.12 29.11
N ILE A 424 -7.25 -26.96 29.11
CA ILE A 424 -6.72 -25.64 28.74
C ILE A 424 -7.01 -24.55 29.79
N GLU A 425 -7.45 -24.91 31.01
CA GLU A 425 -7.71 -23.95 32.10
C GLU A 425 -6.46 -23.10 32.48
N GLU A 426 -5.25 -23.54 32.12
CA GLU A 426 -4.01 -22.79 32.32
C GLU A 426 -3.95 -21.52 31.43
N ASP A 427 -4.59 -21.57 30.24
CA ASP A 427 -4.58 -20.47 29.28
C ASP A 427 -5.79 -19.52 29.44
N TRP A 428 -6.92 -20.08 29.92
CA TRP A 428 -8.21 -19.40 29.99
C TRP A 428 -8.95 -19.75 31.25
N SER A 429 -9.65 -18.77 31.83
CA SER A 429 -10.57 -18.99 32.93
C SER A 429 -11.98 -18.49 32.56
N GLU A 430 -13.02 -19.01 33.25
CA GLU A 430 -14.39 -18.50 33.08
C GLU A 430 -14.58 -17.04 33.50
N ASP A 431 -13.63 -16.52 34.29
CA ASP A 431 -13.63 -15.14 34.78
C ASP A 431 -12.88 -14.17 33.83
N ASP A 432 -12.24 -14.67 32.78
CA ASP A 432 -11.51 -13.84 31.83
C ASP A 432 -12.44 -12.91 31.05
N GLU A 433 -12.00 -11.68 30.88
CA GLU A 433 -12.74 -10.68 30.13
C GLU A 433 -12.55 -10.88 28.63
N MET A 434 -13.60 -11.34 27.94
CA MET A 434 -13.58 -11.70 26.52
C MET A 434 -14.69 -11.01 25.74
N PHE A 435 -14.38 -10.56 24.54
CA PHE A 435 -15.41 -10.20 23.56
C PHE A 435 -15.71 -11.38 22.65
N PHE A 436 -17.01 -11.62 22.45
CA PHE A 436 -17.52 -12.53 21.44
C PHE A 436 -18.04 -11.75 20.25
N PHE A 437 -17.56 -12.11 19.07
CA PHE A 437 -17.84 -11.42 17.81
C PHE A 437 -18.62 -12.30 16.86
N ARG A 438 -19.50 -11.67 16.08
CA ARG A 438 -20.25 -12.32 15.01
C ARG A 438 -20.27 -11.48 13.76
N LYS A 439 -20.11 -12.14 12.60
CA LYS A 439 -20.29 -11.55 11.27
C LYS A 439 -21.31 -12.36 10.51
N VAL A 440 -22.35 -11.70 9.97
CA VAL A 440 -23.38 -12.31 9.14
C VAL A 440 -23.13 -11.90 7.68
N ILE A 441 -22.92 -12.90 6.82
CA ILE A 441 -22.76 -12.68 5.38
C ILE A 441 -24.15 -12.46 4.77
N LYS A 442 -24.40 -11.25 4.27
CA LYS A 442 -25.65 -10.91 3.56
C LYS A 442 -25.59 -11.43 2.13
N ASP A 443 -26.67 -12.01 1.64
CA ASP A 443 -26.79 -12.37 0.23
C ASP A 443 -26.70 -11.11 -0.63
N SER A 444 -25.80 -11.12 -1.63
CA SER A 444 -25.63 -10.02 -2.61
C SER A 444 -26.79 -9.90 -3.62
N ALA A 445 -27.95 -10.50 -3.33
CA ALA A 445 -29.13 -10.52 -4.21
C ALA A 445 -30.32 -9.76 -3.61
N GLN A 446 -30.12 -8.49 -3.22
CA GLN A 446 -31.21 -7.53 -3.02
C GLN A 446 -30.65 -6.09 -3.04
N PHE A 447 -30.32 -5.61 -4.26
CA PHE A 447 -30.49 -4.17 -4.61
C PHE A 447 -30.50 -4.07 -6.14
#